data_fba74669ec563e49980e3ac55e7daaa8
#
_entry.id   fba74669ec563e49980e3ac55e7daaa8
#
_cell.length_a   1.000
_cell.length_b   1.000
_cell.length_c   1.000
_cell.angle_alpha   90.00
_cell.angle_beta   90.00
_cell.angle_gamma   90.00
#
_symmetry.space_group_name_H-M   'P 1'
#
loop_
_entity.id
_entity.type
_entity.pdbx_description
1 polymer ?
#
loop_
_entity_poly.entity_id
_entity_poly.type
_entity_poly.pdbx_seq_one_letter_code
_entity_poly.pdbx_strand_id
1 'polypeptide(L)'
;KVRRALLYKRLVEAESDVQRQQELAAQYTEELKAVSGKITDSVEQIKNYETEIAGLQKEIGQANENLRNRQNAYHREYSRLESLRNLTERYDGYGNSIRRVMEQKSREPKILGVVADLIKVDKKYETAVEIALGGSIQNIVTADEETAKKMIGYLKQNRYGRATFLPLTAIHGGQGFARAEALREPGVIGTADKLVTVEDKFTSLAEHLLGRTLVADNIDTGIRLARKYRQSLRIVTLEGDLINPGGAMSGGAFKNSSNLLSRRREIEELEKTVARLKTELQKSEAEVAAAKEKRTALYTKVEEIQQELQNDYVVQNTAKMNLDQVKSRQNATRENSEGIYAERKKLEEQVHEIEENEESIKMELETSQQLEDELTRQMESSQKWLEKERETEAAEVRKNENIHLSFAALEQKKDFIEENFVRIREEMGKFQEELATLNASKGENHGEIEQKEA
;
A
#
# COMPACT_ATOMS: atom_id res chain seq x y z
N LYS A 1 94.03 -0.54 37.67
CA LYS A 1 92.83 -0.06 38.42
C LYS A 1 91.94 0.84 37.54
N VAL A 2 92.54 1.82 36.87
CA VAL A 2 91.78 2.81 36.02
C VAL A 2 91.02 2.09 34.92
N ARG A 3 91.67 1.13 34.26
CA ARG A 3 91.04 0.37 33.18
C ARG A 3 89.87 -0.52 33.67
N ARG A 4 90.05 -1.04 34.88
CA ARG A 4 89.01 -1.83 35.54
C ARG A 4 87.81 -0.98 36.00
N ALA A 5 88.09 0.26 36.50
CA ALA A 5 87.05 1.20 36.89
C ALA A 5 86.31 1.78 35.66
N LEU A 6 87.04 2.05 34.57
CA LEU A 6 86.44 2.47 33.29
C LEU A 6 85.57 1.37 32.68
N LEU A 7 86.08 0.13 32.74
CA LEU A 7 85.31 -1.06 32.30
C LEU A 7 84.09 -1.29 33.18
N TYR A 8 84.25 -1.14 34.51
CA TYR A 8 83.11 -1.25 35.41
C TYR A 8 82.08 -0.13 35.18
N LYS A 9 82.50 1.08 34.96
CA LYS A 9 81.62 2.18 34.61
C LYS A 9 80.88 1.95 33.29
N ARG A 10 81.61 1.49 32.28
CA ARG A 10 80.99 1.09 31.02
C ARG A 10 80.08 -0.11 31.15
N LEU A 11 80.37 -1.03 32.09
CA LEU A 11 79.53 -2.14 32.39
C LEU A 11 78.17 -1.65 32.99
N VAL A 12 78.28 -0.82 34.03
CA VAL A 12 77.08 -0.23 34.67
C VAL A 12 76.27 0.62 33.73
N GLU A 13 76.93 1.41 32.86
CA GLU A 13 76.23 2.17 31.82
C GLU A 13 75.59 1.25 30.77
N ALA A 14 76.26 0.18 30.36
CA ALA A 14 75.70 -0.80 29.42
C ALA A 14 74.56 -1.61 30.05
N GLU A 15 74.68 -2.05 31.33
CA GLU A 15 73.63 -2.72 32.05
C GLU A 15 72.38 -1.78 32.19
N SER A 16 72.59 -0.51 32.54
CA SER A 16 71.53 0.46 32.63
C SER A 16 70.81 0.69 31.28
N ASP A 17 71.63 0.79 30.19
CA ASP A 17 71.08 0.91 28.83
C ASP A 17 70.30 -0.34 28.36
N VAL A 18 70.80 -1.55 28.69
CA VAL A 18 70.11 -2.79 28.40
C VAL A 18 68.79 -2.87 29.17
N GLN A 19 68.81 -2.54 30.45
CA GLN A 19 67.60 -2.57 31.30
C GLN A 19 66.57 -1.56 30.74
N ARG A 20 66.97 -0.34 30.36
CA ARG A 20 66.13 0.66 29.79
C ARG A 20 65.55 0.23 28.45
N GLN A 21 66.33 -0.47 27.61
CA GLN A 21 65.90 -1.00 26.34
C GLN A 21 64.92 -2.17 26.52
N GLN A 22 65.14 -3.01 27.59
CA GLN A 22 64.20 -4.05 27.96
C GLN A 22 62.85 -3.49 28.38
N GLU A 23 62.85 -2.46 29.24
CA GLU A 23 61.61 -1.77 29.66
C GLU A 23 60.84 -1.18 28.48
N LEU A 24 61.58 -0.54 27.54
CA LEU A 24 60.96 0.03 26.31
C LEU A 24 60.44 -1.10 25.41
N ALA A 25 61.17 -2.17 25.24
CA ALA A 25 60.70 -3.32 24.43
C ALA A 25 59.47 -3.99 25.04
N ALA A 26 59.43 -4.11 26.37
CA ALA A 26 58.25 -4.61 27.08
C ALA A 26 57.04 -3.69 26.93
N GLN A 27 57.22 -2.38 27.01
CA GLN A 27 56.17 -1.38 26.81
C GLN A 27 55.60 -1.49 25.39
N TYR A 28 56.45 -1.47 24.36
CA TYR A 28 55.97 -1.62 22.98
C TYR A 28 55.32 -2.96 22.68
N THR A 29 55.75 -4.04 23.35
CA THR A 29 55.13 -5.35 23.25
C THR A 29 53.72 -5.33 23.82
N GLU A 30 53.54 -4.72 25.00
CA GLU A 30 52.21 -4.62 25.65
C GLU A 30 51.26 -3.70 24.81
N GLU A 31 51.82 -2.58 24.29
CA GLU A 31 51.07 -1.70 23.39
C GLU A 31 50.60 -2.42 22.13
N LEU A 32 51.49 -3.20 21.46
CA LEU A 32 51.15 -4.03 20.33
C LEU A 32 50.04 -5.05 20.65
N LYS A 33 50.15 -5.71 21.77
CA LYS A 33 49.14 -6.69 22.21
C LYS A 33 47.77 -6.03 22.45
N ALA A 34 47.77 -4.87 23.12
CA ALA A 34 46.54 -4.13 23.38
C ALA A 34 45.88 -3.64 22.08
N VAL A 35 46.67 -3.11 21.13
CA VAL A 35 46.15 -2.66 19.84
C VAL A 35 45.68 -3.82 18.97
N SER A 36 46.39 -4.95 18.96
CA SER A 36 45.95 -6.16 18.25
C SER A 36 44.62 -6.68 18.78
N GLY A 37 44.39 -6.59 20.09
CA GLY A 37 43.10 -6.91 20.70
C GLY A 37 41.98 -5.99 20.18
N LYS A 38 42.22 -4.68 20.22
CA LYS A 38 41.24 -3.70 19.68
C LYS A 38 40.92 -3.95 18.20
N ILE A 39 41.92 -4.18 17.38
CA ILE A 39 41.78 -4.52 15.97
C ILE A 39 40.86 -5.75 15.82
N THR A 40 41.08 -6.79 16.58
CA THR A 40 40.26 -8.02 16.55
C THR A 40 38.81 -7.72 16.92
N ASP A 41 38.60 -6.98 18.01
CA ASP A 41 37.25 -6.60 18.48
C ASP A 41 36.49 -5.76 17.44
N SER A 42 37.18 -4.78 16.86
CA SER A 42 36.60 -3.91 15.82
C SER A 42 36.17 -4.69 14.58
N VAL A 43 36.95 -5.69 14.19
CA VAL A 43 36.62 -6.59 13.09
C VAL A 43 35.41 -7.43 13.36
N GLU A 44 35.36 -8.00 14.55
CA GLU A 44 34.19 -8.80 14.94
C GLU A 44 32.91 -7.95 14.97
N GLN A 45 33.02 -6.71 15.46
CA GLN A 45 31.90 -5.77 15.43
C GLN A 45 31.46 -5.43 14.00
N ILE A 46 32.41 -5.12 13.10
CA ILE A 46 32.10 -4.89 11.68
C ILE A 46 31.35 -6.07 11.09
N LYS A 47 31.87 -7.29 11.27
CA LYS A 47 31.24 -8.51 10.77
C LYS A 47 29.83 -8.71 11.30
N ASN A 48 29.61 -8.41 12.58
CA ASN A 48 28.27 -8.51 13.20
C ASN A 48 27.31 -7.51 12.58
N TYR A 49 27.72 -6.25 12.43
CA TYR A 49 26.90 -5.23 11.77
C TYR A 49 26.63 -5.53 10.32
N GLU A 50 27.60 -6.05 9.58
CA GLU A 50 27.42 -6.48 8.18
C GLU A 50 26.38 -7.61 8.06
N THR A 51 26.39 -8.54 9.00
CA THR A 51 25.39 -9.62 9.05
C THR A 51 23.99 -9.05 9.32
N GLU A 52 23.90 -8.08 10.25
CA GLU A 52 22.62 -7.40 10.54
C GLU A 52 22.13 -6.57 9.34
N ILE A 53 23.04 -5.86 8.67
CA ILE A 53 22.77 -5.11 7.44
C ILE A 53 22.25 -6.04 6.34
N ALA A 54 22.86 -7.20 6.15
CA ALA A 54 22.42 -8.20 5.17
C ALA A 54 21.01 -8.72 5.49
N GLY A 55 20.73 -8.98 6.76
CA GLY A 55 19.40 -9.35 7.24
C GLY A 55 18.35 -8.27 6.93
N LEU A 56 18.64 -7.03 7.33
CA LEU A 56 17.79 -5.88 7.07
C LEU A 56 17.56 -5.63 5.58
N GLN A 57 18.59 -5.85 4.76
CA GLN A 57 18.45 -5.69 3.30
C GLN A 57 17.46 -6.69 2.71
N LYS A 58 17.48 -7.93 3.18
CA LYS A 58 16.51 -8.95 2.78
C LYS A 58 15.10 -8.58 3.24
N GLU A 59 14.96 -8.11 4.49
CA GLU A 59 13.69 -7.64 5.02
C GLU A 59 13.14 -6.45 4.24
N ILE A 60 13.98 -5.46 3.92
CA ILE A 60 13.62 -4.30 3.07
C ILE A 60 13.17 -4.77 1.68
N GLY A 61 13.84 -5.76 1.10
CA GLY A 61 13.45 -6.35 -0.18
C GLY A 61 12.03 -6.92 -0.14
N GLN A 62 11.74 -7.75 0.85
CA GLN A 62 10.42 -8.35 1.07
C GLN A 62 9.36 -7.30 1.40
N ALA A 63 9.70 -6.33 2.26
CA ALA A 63 8.80 -5.25 2.62
C ALA A 63 8.47 -4.33 1.44
N ASN A 64 9.44 -4.04 0.55
CA ASN A 64 9.18 -3.28 -0.68
C ASN A 64 8.28 -4.03 -1.66
N GLU A 65 8.43 -5.35 -1.79
CA GLU A 65 7.53 -6.17 -2.61
C GLU A 65 6.10 -6.14 -2.05
N ASN A 66 5.95 -6.31 -0.73
CA ASN A 66 4.66 -6.21 -0.06
C ASN A 66 4.05 -4.82 -0.22
N LEU A 67 4.85 -3.76 -0.06
CA LEU A 67 4.44 -2.38 -0.27
C LEU A 67 3.92 -2.16 -1.69
N ARG A 68 4.63 -2.63 -2.69
CA ARG A 68 4.22 -2.56 -4.10
C ARG A 68 2.88 -3.27 -4.35
N ASN A 69 2.72 -4.46 -3.77
CA ASN A 69 1.47 -5.22 -3.90
C ASN A 69 0.30 -4.48 -3.26
N ARG A 70 0.51 -3.87 -2.08
CA ARG A 70 -0.50 -3.04 -1.39
C ARG A 70 -0.83 -1.76 -2.17
N GLN A 71 0.18 -1.11 -2.74
CA GLN A 71 -0.01 0.06 -3.63
C GLN A 71 -0.88 -0.29 -4.83
N ASN A 72 -0.57 -1.39 -5.51
CA ASN A 72 -1.35 -1.85 -6.66
C ASN A 72 -2.80 -2.19 -6.27
N ALA A 73 -2.99 -2.86 -5.14
CA ALA A 73 -4.32 -3.16 -4.62
C ALA A 73 -5.10 -1.88 -4.30
N TYR A 74 -4.48 -0.93 -3.59
CA TYR A 74 -5.09 0.35 -3.27
C TYR A 74 -5.48 1.13 -4.53
N HIS A 75 -4.58 1.28 -5.49
CA HIS A 75 -4.84 2.03 -6.72
C HIS A 75 -5.94 1.39 -7.56
N ARG A 76 -5.99 0.06 -7.63
CA ARG A 76 -7.04 -0.65 -8.34
C ARG A 76 -8.42 -0.37 -7.72
N GLU A 77 -8.54 -0.56 -6.40
CA GLU A 77 -9.83 -0.36 -5.73
C GLU A 77 -10.21 1.13 -5.68
N TYR A 78 -9.24 2.02 -5.51
CA TYR A 78 -9.45 3.47 -5.55
C TYR A 78 -9.96 3.92 -6.94
N SER A 79 -9.33 3.47 -8.02
CA SER A 79 -9.75 3.80 -9.38
C SER A 79 -11.15 3.27 -9.68
N ARG A 80 -11.48 2.07 -9.18
CA ARG A 80 -12.82 1.51 -9.28
C ARG A 80 -13.84 2.35 -8.52
N LEU A 81 -13.53 2.75 -7.29
CA LEU A 81 -14.37 3.64 -6.49
C LEU A 81 -14.63 4.97 -7.19
N GLU A 82 -13.57 5.63 -7.67
CA GLU A 82 -13.70 6.90 -8.38
C GLU A 82 -14.51 6.77 -9.69
N SER A 83 -14.33 5.69 -10.42
CA SER A 83 -15.14 5.43 -11.62
C SER A 83 -16.63 5.29 -11.25
N LEU A 84 -16.94 4.51 -10.22
CA LEU A 84 -18.34 4.33 -9.78
C LEU A 84 -18.94 5.61 -9.22
N ARG A 85 -18.19 6.41 -8.45
CA ARG A 85 -18.60 7.71 -7.97
C ARG A 85 -18.93 8.67 -9.12
N ASN A 86 -18.03 8.78 -10.08
CA ASN A 86 -18.22 9.61 -11.26
C ASN A 86 -19.49 9.22 -12.05
N LEU A 87 -19.72 7.91 -12.24
CA LEU A 87 -20.93 7.41 -12.85
C LEU A 87 -22.21 7.77 -12.05
N THR A 88 -22.12 7.73 -10.74
CA THR A 88 -23.24 8.06 -9.84
C THR A 88 -23.49 9.55 -9.78
N GLU A 89 -22.48 10.40 -9.65
CA GLU A 89 -22.59 11.86 -9.61
C GLU A 89 -23.13 12.45 -10.90
N ARG A 90 -22.80 11.83 -12.05
CA ARG A 90 -23.30 12.25 -13.35
C ARG A 90 -24.66 11.65 -13.70
N TYR A 91 -25.21 10.81 -12.80
CA TYR A 91 -26.43 10.06 -13.08
C TYR A 91 -26.35 9.26 -14.42
N ASP A 92 -25.15 8.72 -14.68
CA ASP A 92 -24.95 7.89 -15.87
C ASP A 92 -25.66 6.53 -15.70
N GLY A 93 -26.51 6.21 -16.68
CA GLY A 93 -27.43 5.08 -16.63
C GLY A 93 -28.86 5.47 -16.30
N TYR A 94 -29.11 6.73 -15.91
CA TYR A 94 -30.47 7.29 -15.79
C TYR A 94 -30.93 7.97 -17.09
N GLY A 95 -32.23 8.13 -17.23
CA GLY A 95 -32.80 8.88 -18.35
C GLY A 95 -32.33 10.34 -18.38
N ASN A 96 -32.24 10.94 -19.58
CA ASN A 96 -31.77 12.34 -19.73
C ASN A 96 -32.54 13.31 -18.87
N SER A 97 -33.88 13.18 -18.79
CA SER A 97 -34.76 14.00 -17.94
C SER A 97 -34.37 13.97 -16.47
N ILE A 98 -34.04 12.77 -15.95
CA ILE A 98 -33.67 12.59 -14.55
C ILE A 98 -32.34 13.27 -14.29
N ARG A 99 -31.33 13.04 -15.11
CA ARG A 99 -30.02 13.68 -15.02
C ARG A 99 -30.16 15.21 -15.00
N ARG A 100 -30.93 15.79 -15.91
CA ARG A 100 -31.17 17.24 -16.00
C ARG A 100 -31.83 17.81 -14.77
N VAL A 101 -32.75 17.09 -14.15
CA VAL A 101 -33.36 17.49 -12.87
C VAL A 101 -32.34 17.37 -11.74
N MET A 102 -31.57 16.30 -11.69
CA MET A 102 -30.57 16.10 -10.61
C MET A 102 -29.42 17.12 -10.67
N GLU A 103 -29.08 17.65 -11.86
CA GLU A 103 -28.15 18.77 -12.03
C GLU A 103 -28.69 20.06 -11.36
N GLN A 104 -30.02 20.21 -11.14
CA GLN A 104 -30.59 21.32 -10.43
C GLN A 104 -30.63 21.16 -8.88
N LYS A 105 -30.27 19.99 -8.36
CA LYS A 105 -30.33 19.68 -6.93
C LYS A 105 -29.55 20.69 -6.06
N SER A 106 -28.39 21.17 -6.54
CA SER A 106 -27.61 22.20 -5.84
C SER A 106 -28.31 23.57 -5.74
N ARG A 107 -29.19 23.88 -6.71
CA ARG A 107 -29.95 25.12 -6.77
C ARG A 107 -31.32 24.99 -6.14
N GLU A 108 -31.82 23.76 -6.07
CA GLU A 108 -33.13 23.42 -5.50
C GLU A 108 -32.96 22.28 -4.48
N PRO A 109 -32.58 22.58 -3.23
CA PRO A 109 -32.31 21.57 -2.20
C PRO A 109 -33.53 20.70 -1.84
N LYS A 110 -34.73 21.11 -2.24
CA LYS A 110 -35.96 20.34 -2.08
C LYS A 110 -36.06 19.15 -3.07
N ILE A 111 -35.16 19.04 -4.02
CA ILE A 111 -34.94 17.81 -4.78
C ILE A 111 -34.13 16.88 -3.88
N LEU A 112 -34.78 15.86 -3.30
CA LEU A 112 -34.15 15.00 -2.31
C LEU A 112 -33.21 13.96 -2.92
N GLY A 113 -33.58 13.43 -4.07
CA GLY A 113 -32.80 12.45 -4.82
C GLY A 113 -33.66 11.59 -5.72
N VAL A 114 -33.09 10.54 -6.29
CA VAL A 114 -33.85 9.48 -6.95
C VAL A 114 -34.08 8.34 -5.97
N VAL A 115 -35.11 7.54 -6.19
CA VAL A 115 -35.47 6.41 -5.32
C VAL A 115 -34.27 5.50 -5.04
N ALA A 116 -33.46 5.19 -6.05
CA ALA A 116 -32.26 4.38 -5.90
C ALA A 116 -31.23 4.95 -4.90
N ASP A 117 -31.14 6.28 -4.78
CA ASP A 117 -30.21 6.94 -3.86
C ASP A 117 -30.69 6.95 -2.41
N LEU A 118 -31.98 6.78 -2.19
CA LEU A 118 -32.62 6.91 -0.88
C LEU A 118 -32.87 5.56 -0.18
N ILE A 119 -32.78 4.45 -0.92
CA ILE A 119 -33.05 3.11 -0.43
C ILE A 119 -31.74 2.34 -0.29
N LYS A 120 -31.51 1.72 0.85
CA LYS A 120 -30.43 0.74 1.09
C LYS A 120 -31.04 -0.66 1.20
N VAL A 121 -30.35 -1.63 0.63
CA VAL A 121 -30.79 -3.03 0.62
C VAL A 121 -29.59 -3.98 0.78
N ASP A 122 -29.80 -5.08 1.52
CA ASP A 122 -28.79 -6.13 1.63
C ASP A 122 -28.62 -6.87 0.30
N LYS A 123 -27.40 -7.27 -0.01
CA LYS A 123 -27.01 -7.96 -1.26
C LYS A 123 -27.96 -9.09 -1.64
N LYS A 124 -28.40 -9.87 -0.67
CA LYS A 124 -29.30 -11.02 -0.87
C LYS A 124 -30.70 -10.64 -1.39
N TYR A 125 -31.12 -9.39 -1.19
CA TYR A 125 -32.43 -8.89 -1.58
C TYR A 125 -32.39 -7.89 -2.74
N GLU A 126 -31.19 -7.49 -3.20
CA GLU A 126 -31.03 -6.46 -4.26
C GLU A 126 -31.87 -6.76 -5.50
N THR A 127 -31.73 -7.96 -6.04
CA THR A 127 -32.45 -8.36 -7.25
C THR A 127 -33.97 -8.29 -7.06
N ALA A 128 -34.45 -8.83 -5.96
CA ALA A 128 -35.88 -8.80 -5.64
C ALA A 128 -36.41 -7.38 -5.49
N VAL A 129 -35.70 -6.51 -4.77
CA VAL A 129 -36.11 -5.12 -4.55
C VAL A 129 -36.02 -4.31 -5.85
N GLU A 130 -34.99 -4.50 -6.67
CA GLU A 130 -34.84 -3.84 -7.94
C GLU A 130 -36.00 -4.19 -8.92
N ILE A 131 -36.37 -5.45 -8.98
CA ILE A 131 -37.54 -5.91 -9.75
C ILE A 131 -38.86 -5.39 -9.16
N ALA A 132 -38.96 -5.38 -7.83
CA ALA A 132 -40.16 -4.83 -7.15
C ALA A 132 -40.36 -3.35 -7.46
N LEU A 133 -39.28 -2.55 -7.47
CA LEU A 133 -39.31 -1.15 -7.84
C LEU A 133 -39.55 -0.93 -9.35
N GLY A 134 -38.95 -1.79 -10.17
CA GLY A 134 -39.03 -1.65 -11.63
C GLY A 134 -38.65 -0.23 -12.09
N GLY A 135 -39.44 0.40 -12.91
CA GLY A 135 -39.19 1.76 -13.39
C GLY A 135 -39.21 2.83 -12.30
N SER A 136 -39.83 2.56 -11.15
CA SER A 136 -39.91 3.53 -10.04
C SER A 136 -38.55 3.75 -9.37
N ILE A 137 -37.58 2.90 -9.59
CA ILE A 137 -36.22 3.05 -9.05
C ILE A 137 -35.55 4.36 -9.48
N GLN A 138 -35.95 4.90 -10.63
CA GLN A 138 -35.44 6.15 -11.19
C GLN A 138 -36.34 7.36 -10.90
N ASN A 139 -37.47 7.22 -10.20
CA ASN A 139 -38.35 8.32 -9.89
C ASN A 139 -37.65 9.32 -8.97
N ILE A 140 -37.90 10.58 -9.21
CA ILE A 140 -37.32 11.71 -8.46
C ILE A 140 -38.19 12.00 -7.26
N VAL A 141 -37.57 12.02 -6.09
CA VAL A 141 -38.23 12.35 -4.82
C VAL A 141 -38.03 13.82 -4.53
N THR A 142 -39.14 14.54 -4.28
CA THR A 142 -39.13 15.95 -3.89
C THR A 142 -39.76 16.10 -2.51
N ALA A 143 -39.41 17.20 -1.82
CA ALA A 143 -39.99 17.48 -0.52
C ALA A 143 -41.49 17.75 -0.64
N ASP A 144 -41.92 18.47 -1.68
CA ASP A 144 -43.29 18.93 -1.89
C ASP A 144 -43.69 18.92 -3.37
N GLU A 145 -44.99 19.10 -3.62
CA GLU A 145 -45.59 19.17 -4.96
C GLU A 145 -45.17 20.42 -5.75
N GLU A 146 -44.87 21.50 -5.06
CA GLU A 146 -44.47 22.78 -5.68
C GLU A 146 -43.11 22.58 -6.40
N THR A 147 -42.17 21.90 -5.71
CA THR A 147 -40.88 21.57 -6.28
C THR A 147 -41.02 20.60 -7.49
N ALA A 148 -41.91 19.62 -7.37
CA ALA A 148 -42.19 18.71 -8.49
C ALA A 148 -42.75 19.46 -9.70
N LYS A 149 -43.73 20.36 -9.48
CA LYS A 149 -44.33 21.22 -10.50
C LYS A 149 -43.28 22.11 -11.19
N LYS A 150 -42.40 22.74 -10.41
CA LYS A 150 -41.30 23.57 -10.90
C LYS A 150 -40.37 22.77 -11.82
N MET A 151 -40.00 21.55 -11.43
CA MET A 151 -39.13 20.70 -12.21
C MET A 151 -39.82 20.13 -13.46
N ILE A 152 -41.11 19.83 -13.39
CA ILE A 152 -41.91 19.48 -14.57
C ILE A 152 -41.93 20.64 -15.58
N GLY A 153 -42.11 21.87 -15.08
CA GLY A 153 -42.00 23.08 -15.90
C GLY A 153 -40.66 23.25 -16.56
N TYR A 154 -39.58 23.05 -15.80
CA TYR A 154 -38.20 23.05 -16.31
C TYR A 154 -37.97 22.04 -17.42
N LEU A 155 -38.42 20.80 -17.23
CA LEU A 155 -38.31 19.75 -18.25
C LEU A 155 -39.07 20.08 -19.54
N LYS A 156 -40.30 20.66 -19.40
CA LYS A 156 -41.14 21.08 -20.53
C LYS A 156 -40.50 22.22 -21.32
N GLN A 157 -40.04 23.25 -20.64
CA GLN A 157 -39.42 24.43 -21.26
C GLN A 157 -38.19 24.08 -22.07
N ASN A 158 -37.38 23.17 -21.54
CA ASN A 158 -36.11 22.78 -22.15
C ASN A 158 -36.20 21.53 -23.05
N ARG A 159 -37.40 20.95 -23.19
CA ARG A 159 -37.64 19.73 -24.00
C ARG A 159 -36.77 18.54 -23.57
N TYR A 160 -36.50 18.39 -22.30
CA TYR A 160 -35.64 17.35 -21.75
C TYR A 160 -36.31 15.99 -21.53
N GLY A 161 -37.55 15.83 -21.97
CA GLY A 161 -38.30 14.60 -21.81
C GLY A 161 -39.17 14.60 -20.56
N ARG A 162 -39.55 13.42 -20.11
CA ARG A 162 -40.47 13.23 -18.97
C ARG A 162 -39.74 12.52 -17.83
N ALA A 163 -40.07 12.88 -16.61
CA ALA A 163 -39.69 12.21 -15.37
C ALA A 163 -40.91 12.07 -14.46
N THR A 164 -40.91 11.06 -13.62
CA THR A 164 -41.89 10.86 -12.57
C THR A 164 -41.37 11.47 -11.27
N PHE A 165 -42.18 12.27 -10.62
CA PHE A 165 -41.85 12.87 -9.36
C PHE A 165 -42.71 12.29 -8.23
N LEU A 166 -42.10 12.12 -7.07
CA LEU A 166 -42.71 11.59 -5.85
C LEU A 166 -42.62 12.67 -4.73
N PRO A 167 -43.56 13.58 -4.64
CA PRO A 167 -43.58 14.57 -3.53
C PRO A 167 -43.86 13.86 -2.21
N LEU A 168 -43.00 14.01 -1.20
CA LEU A 168 -43.20 13.38 0.10
C LEU A 168 -44.47 13.81 0.81
N THR A 169 -44.90 15.07 0.62
CA THR A 169 -46.15 15.59 1.17
C THR A 169 -47.40 14.94 0.60
N ALA A 170 -47.34 14.42 -0.62
CA ALA A 170 -48.45 13.71 -1.27
C ALA A 170 -48.39 12.18 -1.08
N ILE A 171 -47.26 11.66 -0.64
CA ILE A 171 -47.09 10.24 -0.44
C ILE A 171 -47.42 9.88 0.99
N HIS A 172 -48.51 9.17 1.15
CA HIS A 172 -48.93 8.60 2.43
C HIS A 172 -48.44 7.16 2.50
N GLY A 173 -48.02 6.71 3.68
CA GLY A 173 -47.68 5.32 3.94
C GLY A 173 -48.81 4.38 3.49
N GLY A 174 -48.42 3.22 2.96
CA GLY A 174 -49.42 2.25 2.49
C GLY A 174 -50.32 1.76 3.62
N GLN A 175 -51.56 1.39 3.29
CA GLN A 175 -52.49 0.69 4.22
C GLN A 175 -52.00 -0.75 4.51
N GLY A 176 -50.74 -0.99 4.86
CA GLY A 176 -50.17 -2.29 5.11
C GLY A 176 -50.40 -3.32 3.97
N PHE A 177 -49.80 -4.48 4.09
CA PHE A 177 -50.00 -5.55 3.11
C PHE A 177 -51.41 -6.18 3.30
N ALA A 178 -52.28 -6.07 2.29
CA ALA A 178 -53.67 -6.41 2.35
C ALA A 178 -54.00 -7.86 2.74
N ARG A 179 -53.03 -8.75 2.61
CA ARG A 179 -53.16 -10.21 2.90
C ARG A 179 -52.11 -10.63 3.94
N ALA A 180 -52.27 -10.15 5.17
CA ALA A 180 -51.31 -10.44 6.27
C ALA A 180 -51.06 -11.92 6.48
N GLU A 181 -52.05 -12.77 6.17
CA GLU A 181 -51.93 -14.23 6.25
C GLU A 181 -50.83 -14.77 5.32
N ALA A 182 -50.63 -14.14 4.14
CA ALA A 182 -49.61 -14.57 3.19
C ALA A 182 -48.19 -14.38 3.71
N LEU A 183 -47.97 -13.48 4.67
CA LEU A 183 -46.65 -13.28 5.31
C LEU A 183 -46.20 -14.47 6.17
N ARG A 184 -47.15 -15.35 6.58
CA ARG A 184 -46.85 -16.50 7.40
C ARG A 184 -46.67 -17.79 6.60
N GLU A 185 -46.78 -17.71 5.29
CA GLU A 185 -46.66 -18.84 4.40
C GLU A 185 -45.19 -19.34 4.31
N PRO A 186 -44.96 -20.63 4.22
CA PRO A 186 -43.62 -21.19 4.03
C PRO A 186 -42.97 -20.62 2.74
N GLY A 187 -41.72 -20.22 2.82
CA GLY A 187 -40.94 -19.65 1.70
C GLY A 187 -41.18 -18.15 1.46
N VAL A 188 -42.02 -17.50 2.26
CA VAL A 188 -42.17 -16.06 2.27
C VAL A 188 -41.13 -15.45 3.17
N ILE A 189 -40.41 -14.43 2.63
CA ILE A 189 -39.38 -13.72 3.33
C ILE A 189 -39.98 -12.49 4.05
N GLY A 190 -40.91 -11.82 3.41
CA GLY A 190 -41.59 -10.65 3.92
C GLY A 190 -42.11 -9.73 2.81
N THR A 191 -42.59 -8.55 3.16
CA THR A 191 -42.86 -7.49 2.17
C THR A 191 -41.57 -6.76 1.81
N ALA A 192 -41.47 -6.32 0.57
CA ALA A 192 -40.25 -5.69 0.05
C ALA A 192 -39.84 -4.41 0.80
N ASP A 193 -40.79 -3.67 1.38
CA ASP A 193 -40.53 -2.49 2.22
C ASP A 193 -39.81 -2.82 3.54
N LYS A 194 -39.98 -4.02 4.08
CA LYS A 194 -39.31 -4.47 5.31
C LYS A 194 -37.90 -5.03 5.05
N LEU A 195 -37.52 -5.23 3.79
CA LEU A 195 -36.20 -5.73 3.37
C LEU A 195 -35.25 -4.60 2.95
N VAL A 196 -35.71 -3.35 3.08
CA VAL A 196 -34.92 -2.15 2.78
C VAL A 196 -34.74 -1.31 4.02
N THR A 197 -33.66 -0.55 4.04
CA THR A 197 -33.38 0.45 5.08
C THR A 197 -33.43 1.84 4.44
N VAL A 198 -34.17 2.73 5.06
CA VAL A 198 -34.30 4.13 4.63
C VAL A 198 -34.19 5.03 5.84
N GLU A 199 -33.91 6.33 5.62
CA GLU A 199 -34.04 7.32 6.67
C GLU A 199 -35.52 7.48 7.06
N ASP A 200 -35.84 7.79 8.33
CA ASP A 200 -37.20 7.85 8.87
C ASP A 200 -38.16 8.67 8.02
N LYS A 201 -37.71 9.81 7.46
CA LYS A 201 -38.51 10.66 6.57
C LYS A 201 -38.94 10.00 5.26
N PHE A 202 -38.28 8.87 4.86
CA PHE A 202 -38.60 8.13 3.66
C PHE A 202 -39.37 6.82 3.92
N THR A 203 -39.73 6.54 5.17
CA THR A 203 -40.45 5.30 5.51
C THR A 203 -41.79 5.22 4.73
N SER A 204 -42.57 6.27 4.69
CA SER A 204 -43.81 6.31 3.90
C SER A 204 -43.58 6.08 2.40
N LEU A 205 -42.46 6.58 1.87
CA LEU A 205 -42.07 6.35 0.48
C LEU A 205 -41.75 4.86 0.21
N ALA A 206 -40.97 4.21 1.09
CA ALA A 206 -40.68 2.81 0.97
C ALA A 206 -41.95 1.93 1.06
N GLU A 207 -42.81 2.21 2.00
CA GLU A 207 -44.10 1.53 2.14
C GLU A 207 -45.02 1.77 0.91
N HIS A 208 -45.05 2.95 0.36
CA HIS A 208 -45.83 3.26 -0.84
C HIS A 208 -45.33 2.44 -2.06
N LEU A 209 -44.01 2.37 -2.27
CA LEU A 209 -43.42 1.72 -3.44
C LEU A 209 -43.35 0.21 -3.32
N LEU A 210 -43.06 -0.30 -2.13
CA LEU A 210 -42.67 -1.70 -1.89
C LEU A 210 -43.65 -2.47 -1.00
N GLY A 211 -44.44 -1.80 -0.18
CA GLY A 211 -45.29 -2.43 0.85
C GLY A 211 -46.37 -3.35 0.30
N ARG A 212 -46.67 -3.30 -1.00
CA ARG A 212 -47.62 -4.18 -1.69
C ARG A 212 -46.99 -5.35 -2.40
N THR A 213 -45.66 -5.49 -2.36
CA THR A 213 -44.91 -6.57 -3.03
C THR A 213 -44.39 -7.54 -2.03
N LEU A 214 -44.78 -8.80 -2.15
CA LEU A 214 -44.33 -9.93 -1.35
C LEU A 214 -43.04 -10.49 -1.93
N VAL A 215 -42.08 -10.80 -1.08
CA VAL A 215 -40.81 -11.44 -1.49
C VAL A 215 -40.87 -12.92 -1.11
N ALA A 216 -40.69 -13.79 -2.08
CA ALA A 216 -40.62 -15.23 -1.94
C ALA A 216 -39.17 -15.73 -2.19
N ASP A 217 -38.86 -16.90 -1.66
CA ASP A 217 -37.56 -17.55 -1.81
C ASP A 217 -37.28 -17.96 -3.27
N ASN A 218 -38.28 -18.53 -3.97
CA ASN A 218 -38.18 -19.05 -5.32
C ASN A 218 -39.49 -18.95 -6.09
N ILE A 219 -39.44 -19.27 -7.38
CA ILE A 219 -40.58 -19.18 -8.30
C ILE A 219 -41.71 -20.16 -7.94
N ASP A 220 -41.40 -21.36 -7.49
CA ASP A 220 -42.40 -22.35 -7.13
C ASP A 220 -43.26 -21.90 -5.95
N THR A 221 -42.61 -21.33 -4.93
CA THR A 221 -43.27 -20.63 -3.84
C THR A 221 -44.16 -19.50 -4.35
N GLY A 222 -43.61 -18.67 -5.25
CA GLY A 222 -44.36 -17.58 -5.87
C GLY A 222 -45.63 -18.04 -6.59
N ILE A 223 -45.53 -19.08 -7.40
CA ILE A 223 -46.69 -19.68 -8.11
C ILE A 223 -47.72 -20.27 -7.13
N ARG A 224 -47.26 -20.99 -6.12
CA ARG A 224 -48.13 -21.56 -5.08
C ARG A 224 -48.93 -20.46 -4.37
N LEU A 225 -48.26 -19.41 -3.97
CA LEU A 225 -48.88 -18.23 -3.32
C LEU A 225 -49.85 -17.53 -4.25
N ALA A 226 -49.45 -17.25 -5.47
CA ALA A 226 -50.31 -16.58 -6.45
C ALA A 226 -51.62 -17.35 -6.65
N ARG A 227 -51.56 -18.68 -6.82
CA ARG A 227 -52.75 -19.56 -6.92
C ARG A 227 -53.61 -19.55 -5.67
N LYS A 228 -52.99 -19.68 -4.50
CA LYS A 228 -53.69 -19.69 -3.20
C LYS A 228 -54.48 -18.41 -2.96
N TYR A 229 -53.91 -17.28 -3.34
CA TYR A 229 -54.51 -15.96 -3.14
C TYR A 229 -55.21 -15.40 -4.41
N ARG A 230 -55.64 -16.30 -5.32
CA ARG A 230 -56.44 -15.98 -6.51
C ARG A 230 -55.81 -14.89 -7.39
N GLN A 231 -54.52 -14.97 -7.62
CA GLN A 231 -53.75 -14.05 -8.46
C GLN A 231 -53.88 -12.57 -8.02
N SER A 232 -54.13 -12.29 -6.74
CA SER A 232 -54.31 -10.96 -6.23
C SER A 232 -53.00 -10.31 -5.70
N LEU A 233 -51.96 -11.10 -5.53
CA LEU A 233 -50.70 -10.71 -4.96
C LEU A 233 -49.69 -10.29 -6.05
N ARG A 234 -48.92 -9.27 -5.76
CA ARG A 234 -47.68 -8.99 -6.49
C ARG A 234 -46.55 -9.68 -5.72
N ILE A 235 -45.87 -10.60 -6.36
CA ILE A 235 -44.83 -11.41 -5.76
C ILE A 235 -43.56 -11.30 -6.57
N VAL A 236 -42.43 -11.14 -5.89
CA VAL A 236 -41.10 -11.19 -6.49
C VAL A 236 -40.26 -12.25 -5.82
N THR A 237 -39.44 -12.99 -6.56
CA THR A 237 -38.53 -13.97 -5.99
C THR A 237 -37.14 -13.36 -5.73
N LEU A 238 -36.33 -14.04 -4.91
CA LEU A 238 -34.92 -13.63 -4.72
C LEU A 238 -34.10 -13.65 -6.02
N GLU A 239 -34.49 -14.52 -6.95
CA GLU A 239 -33.85 -14.63 -8.27
C GLU A 239 -34.33 -13.57 -9.27
N GLY A 240 -35.40 -12.83 -8.93
CA GLY A 240 -35.90 -11.73 -9.74
C GLY A 240 -37.08 -12.10 -10.62
N ASP A 241 -37.74 -13.22 -10.39
CA ASP A 241 -39.00 -13.50 -11.11
C ASP A 241 -40.12 -12.68 -10.49
N LEU A 242 -40.96 -12.12 -11.32
CA LEU A 242 -42.09 -11.26 -10.93
C LEU A 242 -43.40 -11.90 -11.34
N ILE A 243 -44.29 -12.04 -10.40
CA ILE A 243 -45.68 -12.43 -10.63
C ILE A 243 -46.60 -11.25 -10.28
N ASN A 244 -47.27 -10.74 -11.30
CA ASN A 244 -48.19 -9.62 -11.11
C ASN A 244 -49.60 -10.09 -10.77
N PRO A 245 -50.39 -9.25 -10.12
CA PRO A 245 -51.84 -9.48 -10.00
C PRO A 245 -52.44 -9.73 -11.39
N GLY A 246 -53.34 -10.72 -11.46
CA GLY A 246 -53.88 -11.16 -12.74
C GLY A 246 -53.09 -12.29 -13.42
N GLY A 247 -51.95 -12.72 -12.85
CA GLY A 247 -51.24 -13.92 -13.27
C GLY A 247 -50.14 -13.75 -14.29
N ALA A 248 -49.87 -12.51 -14.76
CA ALA A 248 -48.74 -12.25 -15.65
C ALA A 248 -47.42 -12.50 -14.92
N MET A 249 -46.54 -13.24 -15.56
CA MET A 249 -45.25 -13.65 -15.00
C MET A 249 -44.12 -13.06 -15.88
N SER A 250 -43.11 -12.55 -15.26
CA SER A 250 -41.88 -12.08 -15.91
C SER A 250 -40.69 -12.67 -15.15
N GLY A 251 -39.81 -13.32 -15.86
CA GLY A 251 -38.61 -13.98 -15.29
C GLY A 251 -37.61 -14.27 -16.38
N GLY A 252 -36.49 -14.85 -16.01
CA GLY A 252 -35.40 -15.19 -16.90
C GLY A 252 -34.07 -14.60 -16.43
N ALA A 253 -33.01 -14.78 -17.22
CA ALA A 253 -31.71 -14.26 -16.85
C ALA A 253 -31.75 -12.73 -16.70
N PHE A 254 -31.72 -12.26 -15.46
CA PHE A 254 -31.71 -10.83 -15.16
C PHE A 254 -30.37 -10.24 -15.57
N LYS A 255 -30.30 -9.63 -16.75
CA LYS A 255 -29.20 -8.74 -17.10
C LYS A 255 -29.46 -7.42 -16.38
N ASN A 256 -28.78 -7.21 -15.28
CA ASN A 256 -28.79 -5.93 -14.55
C ASN A 256 -28.37 -4.79 -15.50
N SER A 257 -29.33 -4.21 -16.20
CA SER A 257 -29.07 -3.09 -17.11
C SER A 257 -28.87 -1.76 -16.34
N SER A 258 -29.37 -1.65 -15.14
CA SER A 258 -29.26 -0.42 -14.34
C SER A 258 -28.27 -0.54 -13.18
N ASN A 259 -28.16 -1.69 -12.54
CA ASN A 259 -27.29 -1.93 -11.35
C ASN A 259 -27.30 -0.77 -10.31
N LEU A 260 -28.42 -0.04 -10.21
CA LEU A 260 -28.43 1.22 -9.47
C LEU A 260 -28.34 1.01 -7.96
N LEU A 261 -29.02 -0.01 -7.41
CA LEU A 261 -28.95 -0.34 -5.99
C LEU A 261 -27.59 -0.97 -5.63
N SER A 262 -27.12 -1.91 -6.45
CA SER A 262 -25.83 -2.57 -6.23
C SER A 262 -24.66 -1.60 -6.32
N ARG A 263 -24.74 -0.60 -7.21
CA ARG A 263 -23.70 0.43 -7.37
C ARG A 263 -23.47 1.21 -6.07
N ARG A 264 -24.53 1.62 -5.39
CA ARG A 264 -24.44 2.35 -4.12
C ARG A 264 -23.76 1.51 -3.04
N ARG A 265 -24.20 0.27 -2.88
CA ARG A 265 -23.58 -0.66 -1.93
C ARG A 265 -22.12 -0.92 -2.28
N GLU A 266 -21.81 -1.14 -3.57
CA GLU A 266 -20.46 -1.35 -4.04
C GLU A 266 -19.56 -0.15 -3.72
N ILE A 267 -20.06 1.08 -3.86
CA ILE A 267 -19.34 2.30 -3.45
C ILE A 267 -19.06 2.26 -1.94
N GLU A 268 -20.06 1.98 -1.10
CA GLU A 268 -19.88 1.91 0.37
C GLU A 268 -18.88 0.80 0.79
N GLU A 269 -18.91 -0.35 0.13
CA GLU A 269 -17.96 -1.46 0.35
C GLU A 269 -16.55 -1.09 -0.11
N LEU A 270 -16.43 -0.45 -1.28
CA LEU A 270 -15.17 0.04 -1.80
C LEU A 270 -14.58 1.16 -0.94
N GLU A 271 -15.38 2.08 -0.42
CA GLU A 271 -14.93 3.11 0.51
C GLU A 271 -14.27 2.52 1.75
N LYS A 272 -14.91 1.53 2.36
CA LYS A 272 -14.35 0.80 3.51
C LYS A 272 -13.05 0.07 3.13
N THR A 273 -13.05 -0.58 1.97
CA THR A 273 -11.89 -1.32 1.47
C THR A 273 -10.73 -0.38 1.18
N VAL A 274 -10.99 0.73 0.48
CA VAL A 274 -9.98 1.75 0.17
C VAL A 274 -9.42 2.39 1.44
N ALA A 275 -10.28 2.72 2.42
CA ALA A 275 -9.84 3.25 3.70
C ALA A 275 -8.93 2.28 4.45
N ARG A 276 -9.30 0.99 4.50
CA ARG A 276 -8.47 -0.07 5.10
C ARG A 276 -7.14 -0.21 4.36
N LEU A 277 -7.17 -0.32 3.04
CA LEU A 277 -5.97 -0.46 2.22
C LEU A 277 -5.04 0.75 2.34
N LYS A 278 -5.59 1.97 2.46
CA LYS A 278 -4.82 3.19 2.71
C LYS A 278 -4.06 3.11 4.04
N THR A 279 -4.74 2.66 5.10
CA THR A 279 -4.10 2.50 6.42
C THR A 279 -3.00 1.42 6.39
N GLU A 280 -3.27 0.30 5.73
CA GLU A 280 -2.29 -0.78 5.57
C GLU A 280 -1.09 -0.33 4.72
N LEU A 281 -1.32 0.48 3.70
CA LEU A 281 -0.28 1.07 2.87
C LEU A 281 0.63 2.00 3.69
N GLN A 282 0.03 2.94 4.42
CA GLN A 282 0.78 3.85 5.30
C GLN A 282 1.61 3.11 6.34
N LYS A 283 1.07 2.04 6.92
CA LYS A 283 1.82 1.19 7.85
C LYS A 283 3.01 0.53 7.18
N SER A 284 2.83 -0.04 5.99
CA SER A 284 3.93 -0.66 5.24
C SER A 284 4.99 0.36 4.79
N GLU A 285 4.58 1.57 4.43
CA GLU A 285 5.51 2.67 4.12
C GLU A 285 6.37 3.04 5.33
N ALA A 286 5.75 3.14 6.51
CA ALA A 286 6.45 3.43 7.77
C ALA A 286 7.42 2.29 8.15
N GLU A 287 7.02 1.03 7.98
CA GLU A 287 7.88 -0.14 8.24
C GLU A 287 9.12 -0.14 7.34
N VAL A 288 8.94 0.11 6.03
CA VAL A 288 10.05 0.22 5.08
C VAL A 288 10.97 1.40 5.43
N ALA A 289 10.40 2.55 5.78
CA ALA A 289 11.16 3.73 6.17
C ALA A 289 12.00 3.45 7.43
N ALA A 290 11.41 2.88 8.47
CA ALA A 290 12.10 2.54 9.72
C ALA A 290 13.23 1.51 9.49
N ALA A 291 13.00 0.49 8.67
CA ALA A 291 14.02 -0.49 8.34
C ALA A 291 15.20 0.13 7.55
N LYS A 292 14.90 1.04 6.62
CA LYS A 292 15.94 1.80 5.88
C LYS A 292 16.76 2.71 6.81
N GLU A 293 16.10 3.39 7.72
CA GLU A 293 16.76 4.26 8.72
C GLU A 293 17.68 3.44 9.62
N LYS A 294 17.19 2.31 10.15
CA LYS A 294 18.00 1.39 10.96
C LYS A 294 19.21 0.88 10.19
N ARG A 295 19.04 0.50 8.91
CA ARG A 295 20.15 0.09 8.04
C ARG A 295 21.18 1.22 7.87
N THR A 296 20.74 2.45 7.63
CA THR A 296 21.62 3.61 7.47
C THR A 296 22.41 3.88 8.74
N ALA A 297 21.78 3.80 9.90
CA ALA A 297 22.46 3.95 11.18
C ALA A 297 23.55 2.89 11.41
N LEU A 298 23.33 1.66 10.96
CA LEU A 298 24.34 0.62 11.02
C LEU A 298 25.52 0.89 10.06
N TYR A 299 25.26 1.41 8.87
CA TYR A 299 26.35 1.83 7.97
C TYR A 299 27.21 2.91 8.61
N THR A 300 26.62 3.92 9.22
CA THR A 300 27.38 4.97 9.93
C THR A 300 28.26 4.37 11.03
N LYS A 301 27.74 3.41 11.80
CA LYS A 301 28.55 2.69 12.81
C LYS A 301 29.72 1.93 12.20
N VAL A 302 29.50 1.26 11.07
CA VAL A 302 30.57 0.55 10.37
C VAL A 302 31.63 1.53 9.90
N GLU A 303 31.25 2.69 9.34
CA GLU A 303 32.19 3.74 8.92
C GLU A 303 32.99 4.30 10.09
N GLU A 304 32.36 4.56 11.24
CA GLU A 304 33.02 5.02 12.46
C GLU A 304 34.07 4.00 12.95
N ILE A 305 33.71 2.73 13.04
CA ILE A 305 34.64 1.68 13.47
C ILE A 305 35.75 1.48 12.43
N GLN A 306 35.47 1.62 11.15
CA GLN A 306 36.50 1.58 10.10
C GLN A 306 37.54 2.69 10.24
N GLN A 307 37.13 3.90 10.63
CA GLN A 307 38.03 5.01 10.92
C GLN A 307 38.88 4.74 12.16
N GLU A 308 38.29 4.21 13.24
CA GLU A 308 39.01 3.79 14.43
C GLU A 308 40.05 2.71 14.11
N LEU A 309 39.66 1.73 13.33
CA LEU A 309 40.52 0.65 12.87
C LEU A 309 41.74 1.15 12.07
N GLN A 310 41.54 2.14 11.20
CA GLN A 310 42.67 2.78 10.51
C GLN A 310 43.64 3.46 11.47
N ASN A 311 43.14 4.12 12.51
CA ASN A 311 43.97 4.74 13.53
C ASN A 311 44.75 3.69 14.32
N ASP A 312 44.13 2.60 14.69
CA ASP A 312 44.76 1.49 15.39
C ASP A 312 45.87 0.84 14.55
N TYR A 313 45.72 0.72 13.24
CA TYR A 313 46.78 0.28 12.35
C TYR A 313 47.98 1.24 12.32
N VAL A 314 47.75 2.56 12.39
CA VAL A 314 48.82 3.56 12.47
C VAL A 314 49.58 3.39 13.79
N VAL A 315 48.87 3.22 14.91
CA VAL A 315 49.48 2.97 16.22
C VAL A 315 50.29 1.68 16.22
N GLN A 316 49.75 0.60 15.64
CA GLN A 316 50.44 -0.69 15.50
C GLN A 316 51.75 -0.54 14.71
N ASN A 317 51.72 0.14 13.59
CA ASN A 317 52.91 0.39 12.76
C ASN A 317 53.95 1.25 13.50
N THR A 318 53.50 2.27 14.25
CA THR A 318 54.37 3.13 15.05
C THR A 318 55.05 2.32 16.15
N ALA A 319 54.33 1.51 16.88
CA ALA A 319 54.89 0.63 17.91
C ALA A 319 55.91 -0.37 17.33
N LYS A 320 55.62 -0.90 16.12
CA LYS A 320 56.54 -1.76 15.37
C LYS A 320 57.84 -1.03 15.01
N MET A 321 57.72 0.17 14.46
CA MET A 321 58.94 1.00 14.11
C MET A 321 59.76 1.30 15.36
N ASN A 322 59.14 1.66 16.45
CA ASN A 322 59.80 1.93 17.72
C ASN A 322 60.53 0.68 18.24
N LEU A 323 59.92 -0.48 18.15
CA LEU A 323 60.53 -1.73 18.54
C LEU A 323 61.77 -2.07 17.66
N ASP A 324 61.67 -1.86 16.34
CA ASP A 324 62.78 -2.04 15.42
C ASP A 324 63.92 -1.05 15.69
N GLN A 325 63.62 0.21 16.05
CA GLN A 325 64.62 1.17 16.48
C GLN A 325 65.34 0.78 17.75
N VAL A 326 64.60 0.25 18.74
CA VAL A 326 65.20 -0.29 19.97
C VAL A 326 66.17 -1.44 19.68
N LYS A 327 65.79 -2.33 18.72
CA LYS A 327 66.62 -3.46 18.23
C LYS A 327 67.93 -2.93 17.60
N SER A 328 67.82 -1.93 16.72
CA SER A 328 68.97 -1.37 16.04
C SER A 328 69.99 -0.79 17.04
N ARG A 329 69.51 -0.10 18.08
CA ARG A 329 70.35 0.43 19.15
C ARG A 329 71.01 -0.67 19.97
N GLN A 330 70.29 -1.79 20.28
CA GLN A 330 70.86 -2.96 20.95
C GLN A 330 72.04 -3.54 20.16
N ASN A 331 71.87 -3.72 18.84
CA ASN A 331 72.96 -4.25 17.98
C ASN A 331 74.19 -3.35 17.97
N ALA A 332 73.96 -2.00 17.86
CA ALA A 332 75.06 -1.05 17.89
C ALA A 332 75.82 -1.04 19.22
N THR A 333 75.11 -1.22 20.35
CA THR A 333 75.77 -1.32 21.68
C THR A 333 76.59 -2.62 21.77
N ARG A 334 76.13 -3.69 21.15
CA ARG A 334 76.83 -4.99 21.08
C ARG A 334 78.12 -4.94 20.27
N GLU A 335 78.10 -4.28 19.12
CA GLU A 335 79.28 -4.09 18.26
C GLU A 335 80.40 -3.25 18.92
N ASN A 336 80.02 -2.29 19.79
CA ASN A 336 80.95 -1.42 20.45
C ASN A 336 81.59 -2.02 21.72
N SER A 337 81.17 -3.17 22.15
CA SER A 337 81.66 -3.76 23.43
C SER A 337 82.61 -4.96 23.31
N GLU A 338 83.37 -5.07 22.26
CA GLU A 338 84.32 -6.16 21.95
C GLU A 338 85.45 -6.39 22.96
N GLY A 339 85.49 -5.69 24.12
CA GLY A 339 86.62 -5.73 25.04
C GLY A 339 86.45 -6.48 26.39
N ILE A 340 85.27 -6.93 26.76
CA ILE A 340 85.03 -7.44 28.12
C ILE A 340 84.30 -8.81 28.06
N TYR A 341 85.07 -9.87 28.07
CA TYR A 341 84.52 -11.27 27.95
C TYR A 341 83.48 -11.67 29.00
N ALA A 342 83.64 -11.22 30.21
CA ALA A 342 82.73 -11.53 31.29
C ALA A 342 81.39 -10.75 31.18
N GLU A 343 81.43 -9.59 30.67
CA GLU A 343 80.26 -8.75 30.46
C GLU A 343 79.50 -9.17 29.24
N ARG A 344 80.22 -9.58 28.22
CA ARG A 344 79.65 -10.12 26.99
C ARG A 344 78.72 -11.33 27.27
N LYS A 345 79.14 -12.24 28.16
CA LYS A 345 78.31 -13.42 28.43
C LYS A 345 76.98 -13.06 29.11
N LYS A 346 77.02 -12.09 30.02
CA LYS A 346 75.80 -11.60 30.70
C LYS A 346 74.93 -10.77 29.79
N LEU A 347 75.56 -9.98 28.93
CA LEU A 347 74.88 -9.25 27.90
C LEU A 347 74.32 -10.16 26.82
N GLU A 348 75.05 -11.23 26.44
CA GLU A 348 74.55 -12.26 25.53
C GLU A 348 73.36 -13.01 26.11
N GLU A 349 73.35 -13.32 27.42
CA GLU A 349 72.20 -13.92 28.07
C GLU A 349 70.96 -12.97 28.08
N GLN A 350 71.19 -11.70 28.36
CA GLN A 350 70.11 -10.72 28.33
C GLN A 350 69.64 -10.41 26.92
N VAL A 351 70.55 -10.38 25.93
CA VAL A 351 70.18 -10.24 24.51
C VAL A 351 69.40 -11.45 24.04
N HIS A 352 69.82 -12.63 24.50
CA HIS A 352 69.08 -13.87 24.12
C HIS A 352 67.68 -13.91 24.70
N GLU A 353 67.47 -13.47 25.95
CA GLU A 353 66.13 -13.32 26.55
C GLU A 353 65.24 -12.29 25.84
N ILE A 354 65.88 -11.20 25.35
CA ILE A 354 65.19 -10.21 24.54
C ILE A 354 64.90 -10.74 23.12
N GLU A 355 65.82 -11.49 22.54
CA GLU A 355 65.61 -12.16 21.24
C GLU A 355 64.48 -13.20 21.31
N GLU A 356 64.35 -13.94 22.41
CA GLU A 356 63.21 -14.84 22.66
C GLU A 356 61.87 -14.06 22.74
N ASN A 357 61.86 -12.98 23.50
CA ASN A 357 60.70 -12.11 23.58
C ASN A 357 60.39 -11.46 22.20
N GLU A 358 61.45 -11.11 21.45
CA GLU A 358 61.38 -10.56 20.13
C GLU A 358 60.85 -11.54 19.08
N GLU A 359 61.34 -12.81 19.16
CA GLU A 359 60.82 -13.90 18.28
C GLU A 359 59.34 -14.18 18.59
N SER A 360 59.00 -14.20 19.91
CA SER A 360 57.60 -14.29 20.34
C SER A 360 56.73 -13.15 19.81
N ILE A 361 57.27 -11.93 19.96
CA ILE A 361 56.60 -10.72 19.46
C ILE A 361 56.51 -10.72 17.92
N LYS A 362 57.57 -11.22 17.24
CA LYS A 362 57.59 -11.30 15.80
C LYS A 362 56.59 -12.33 15.28
N MET A 363 56.44 -13.46 15.98
CA MET A 363 55.39 -14.44 15.65
C MET A 363 53.99 -13.87 15.90
N GLU A 364 53.81 -13.11 17.01
CA GLU A 364 52.56 -12.41 17.25
C GLU A 364 52.27 -11.32 16.20
N LEU A 365 53.34 -10.63 15.76
CA LEU A 365 53.25 -9.61 14.71
C LEU A 365 52.96 -10.21 13.34
N GLU A 366 53.60 -11.32 12.97
CA GLU A 366 53.28 -12.06 11.75
C GLU A 366 51.82 -12.57 11.77
N THR A 367 51.39 -13.09 12.93
CA THR A 367 50.00 -13.52 13.10
C THR A 367 49.02 -12.34 12.99
N SER A 368 49.41 -11.19 13.55
CA SER A 368 48.65 -9.96 13.46
C SER A 368 48.60 -9.37 12.05
N GLN A 369 49.74 -9.47 11.30
CA GLN A 369 49.80 -9.06 9.89
C GLN A 369 48.96 -9.96 8.99
N GLN A 370 48.96 -11.25 9.23
CA GLN A 370 48.09 -12.20 8.51
C GLN A 370 46.59 -11.85 8.77
N LEU A 371 46.31 -11.51 10.03
CA LEU A 371 44.96 -11.09 10.39
C LEU A 371 44.60 -9.75 9.71
N GLU A 372 45.57 -8.78 9.64
CA GLU A 372 45.42 -7.51 8.95
C GLU A 372 45.13 -7.67 7.47
N ASP A 373 45.89 -8.52 6.80
CA ASP A 373 45.70 -8.82 5.39
C ASP A 373 44.32 -9.47 5.13
N GLU A 374 43.94 -10.41 5.98
CA GLU A 374 42.64 -11.07 5.89
C GLU A 374 41.50 -10.05 6.12
N LEU A 375 41.68 -9.17 7.10
CA LEU A 375 40.74 -8.09 7.39
C LEU A 375 40.62 -7.11 6.23
N THR A 376 41.75 -6.73 5.66
CA THR A 376 41.77 -5.79 4.52
C THR A 376 41.01 -6.40 3.34
N ARG A 377 41.19 -7.70 3.10
CA ARG A 377 40.44 -8.42 2.07
C ARG A 377 38.92 -8.49 2.37
N GLN A 378 38.57 -8.76 3.62
CA GLN A 378 37.16 -8.76 4.06
C GLN A 378 36.56 -7.36 3.94
N MET A 379 37.28 -6.31 4.34
CA MET A 379 36.87 -4.92 4.16
C MET A 379 36.68 -4.57 2.68
N GLU A 380 37.63 -4.92 1.82
CA GLU A 380 37.50 -4.69 0.38
C GLU A 380 36.29 -5.44 -0.22
N SER A 381 36.10 -6.67 0.21
CA SER A 381 34.96 -7.46 -0.24
C SER A 381 33.62 -6.87 0.24
N SER A 382 33.60 -6.40 1.49
CA SER A 382 32.45 -5.75 2.08
C SER A 382 32.14 -4.40 1.44
N GLN A 383 33.19 -3.61 1.15
CA GLN A 383 33.03 -2.36 0.40
C GLN A 383 32.47 -2.60 -1.00
N LYS A 384 33.00 -3.61 -1.73
CA LYS A 384 32.46 -3.98 -3.05
C LYS A 384 31.03 -4.49 -2.96
N TRP A 385 30.72 -5.24 -1.91
CA TRP A 385 29.36 -5.72 -1.69
C TRP A 385 28.42 -4.55 -1.37
N LEU A 386 28.86 -3.61 -0.51
CA LEU A 386 28.15 -2.37 -0.18
C LEU A 386 27.88 -1.49 -1.42
N GLU A 387 28.87 -1.36 -2.27
CA GLU A 387 28.76 -0.59 -3.52
C GLU A 387 27.73 -1.23 -4.46
N LYS A 388 27.82 -2.56 -4.59
CA LYS A 388 26.85 -3.34 -5.38
C LYS A 388 25.42 -3.23 -4.81
N GLU A 389 25.30 -3.21 -3.49
CA GLU A 389 24.00 -3.09 -2.83
C GLU A 389 23.40 -1.69 -2.97
N ARG A 390 24.23 -0.67 -2.91
CA ARG A 390 23.82 0.72 -3.26
C ARG A 390 23.41 0.84 -4.73
N GLU A 391 24.10 0.13 -5.62
CA GLU A 391 23.71 0.08 -7.04
C GLU A 391 22.35 -0.63 -7.21
N THR A 392 22.14 -1.74 -6.46
CA THR A 392 20.84 -2.46 -6.51
C THR A 392 19.73 -1.63 -5.90
N GLU A 393 19.98 -0.94 -4.78
CA GLU A 393 19.01 0.00 -4.20
C GLU A 393 18.67 1.13 -5.19
N ALA A 394 19.70 1.73 -5.78
CA ALA A 394 19.50 2.77 -6.79
C ALA A 394 18.74 2.26 -8.03
N ALA A 395 19.00 0.98 -8.41
CA ALA A 395 18.28 0.33 -9.49
C ALA A 395 16.81 0.07 -9.13
N GLU A 396 16.55 -0.36 -7.88
CA GLU A 396 15.17 -0.55 -7.39
C GLU A 396 14.42 0.78 -7.23
N VAL A 397 15.11 1.84 -6.77
CA VAL A 397 14.55 3.20 -6.75
C VAL A 397 14.18 3.65 -8.17
N ARG A 398 15.09 3.46 -9.13
CA ARG A 398 14.80 3.79 -10.55
C ARG A 398 13.66 2.97 -11.12
N LYS A 399 13.57 1.68 -10.75
CA LYS A 399 12.43 0.84 -11.16
C LYS A 399 11.13 1.37 -10.57
N ASN A 400 11.16 1.75 -9.30
CA ASN A 400 10.00 2.33 -8.64
C ASN A 400 9.59 3.66 -9.28
N GLU A 401 10.58 4.54 -9.57
CA GLU A 401 10.33 5.78 -10.33
C GLU A 401 9.75 5.50 -11.72
N ASN A 402 10.30 4.49 -12.42
CA ASN A 402 9.77 4.08 -13.73
C ASN A 402 8.34 3.51 -13.63
N ILE A 403 8.03 2.80 -12.54
CA ILE A 403 6.68 2.32 -12.26
C ILE A 403 5.75 3.51 -12.00
N HIS A 404 6.19 4.48 -11.20
CA HIS A 404 5.43 5.71 -10.97
C HIS A 404 5.19 6.50 -12.28
N LEU A 405 6.23 6.62 -13.11
CA LEU A 405 6.09 7.24 -14.44
C LEU A 405 5.14 6.44 -15.34
N SER A 406 5.25 5.11 -15.31
CA SER A 406 4.36 4.23 -16.08
C SER A 406 2.93 4.30 -15.57
N PHE A 407 2.78 4.40 -14.26
CA PHE A 407 1.46 4.58 -13.63
C PHE A 407 0.85 5.92 -14.02
N ALA A 408 1.64 7.01 -13.92
CA ALA A 408 1.20 8.34 -14.37
C ALA A 408 0.83 8.36 -15.86
N ALA A 409 1.61 7.64 -16.69
CA ALA A 409 1.30 7.48 -18.11
C ALA A 409 0.03 6.65 -18.36
N LEU A 410 -0.23 5.65 -17.52
CA LEU A 410 -1.46 4.86 -17.55
C LEU A 410 -2.67 5.67 -17.07
N GLU A 411 -2.46 6.50 -16.06
CA GLU A 411 -3.48 7.44 -15.56
C GLU A 411 -3.84 8.46 -16.64
N GLN A 412 -2.83 9.05 -17.30
CA GLN A 412 -3.05 9.91 -18.47
C GLN A 412 -3.80 9.18 -19.62
N LYS A 413 -3.41 7.91 -19.87
CA LYS A 413 -4.14 7.10 -20.88
C LYS A 413 -5.56 6.81 -20.46
N LYS A 414 -5.78 6.54 -19.17
CA LYS A 414 -7.11 6.34 -18.61
C LYS A 414 -7.95 7.60 -18.82
N ASP A 415 -7.41 8.77 -18.41
CA ASP A 415 -8.09 10.04 -18.55
C ASP A 415 -8.42 10.33 -20.03
N PHE A 416 -7.46 10.06 -20.92
CA PHE A 416 -7.69 10.16 -22.36
C PHE A 416 -8.77 9.20 -22.87
N ILE A 417 -8.81 7.98 -22.34
CA ILE A 417 -9.85 7.02 -22.67
C ILE A 417 -11.20 7.51 -22.10
N GLU A 418 -11.22 8.01 -20.89
CA GLU A 418 -12.43 8.57 -20.26
C GLU A 418 -12.96 9.77 -21.07
N GLU A 419 -12.07 10.69 -21.48
CA GLU A 419 -12.45 11.80 -22.36
C GLU A 419 -13.01 11.30 -23.70
N ASN A 420 -12.37 10.27 -24.28
CA ASN A 420 -12.89 9.66 -25.50
C ASN A 420 -14.22 8.94 -25.29
N PHE A 421 -14.40 8.28 -24.11
CA PHE A 421 -15.67 7.66 -23.74
C PHE A 421 -16.77 8.68 -23.56
N VAL A 422 -16.45 9.82 -22.93
CA VAL A 422 -17.40 10.95 -22.81
C VAL A 422 -17.78 11.46 -24.20
N ARG A 423 -16.80 11.70 -25.07
CA ARG A 423 -17.04 12.14 -26.44
C ARG A 423 -17.90 11.16 -27.23
N ILE A 424 -17.54 9.87 -27.17
CA ILE A 424 -18.30 8.81 -27.87
C ILE A 424 -19.73 8.73 -27.30
N ARG A 425 -19.89 8.91 -25.99
CA ARG A 425 -21.21 8.90 -25.36
C ARG A 425 -22.05 10.12 -25.77
N GLU A 426 -21.42 11.29 -25.89
CA GLU A 426 -22.08 12.48 -26.44
C GLU A 426 -22.47 12.28 -27.89
N GLU A 427 -21.59 11.67 -28.70
CA GLU A 427 -21.92 11.31 -30.08
C GLU A 427 -23.05 10.28 -30.14
N MET A 428 -22.99 9.23 -29.29
CA MET A 428 -24.08 8.26 -29.18
C MET A 428 -25.38 8.91 -28.73
N GLY A 429 -25.31 9.88 -27.79
CA GLY A 429 -26.46 10.66 -27.37
C GLY A 429 -27.11 11.40 -28.55
N LYS A 430 -26.26 12.06 -29.37
CA LYS A 430 -26.75 12.75 -30.60
C LYS A 430 -27.38 11.78 -31.58
N PHE A 431 -26.74 10.60 -31.76
CA PHE A 431 -27.35 9.58 -32.65
C PHE A 431 -28.64 8.99 -32.09
N GLN A 432 -28.75 8.89 -30.74
CA GLN A 432 -30.01 8.47 -30.12
C GLN A 432 -31.11 9.52 -30.23
N GLU A 433 -30.75 10.81 -30.15
CA GLU A 433 -31.69 11.91 -30.42
C GLU A 433 -32.11 11.94 -31.88
N GLU A 434 -31.16 11.73 -32.81
CA GLU A 434 -31.47 11.60 -34.25
C GLU A 434 -32.38 10.40 -34.51
N LEU A 435 -32.10 9.26 -33.84
CA LEU A 435 -32.96 8.07 -33.92
C LEU A 435 -34.35 8.31 -33.34
N ALA A 436 -34.44 9.04 -32.22
CA ALA A 436 -35.72 9.40 -31.63
C ALA A 436 -36.52 10.35 -32.52
N THR A 437 -35.82 11.34 -33.13
CA THR A 437 -36.47 12.25 -34.10
C THR A 437 -36.91 11.52 -35.38
N LEU A 438 -36.09 10.60 -35.86
CA LEU A 438 -36.43 9.73 -37.00
C LEU A 438 -37.64 8.81 -36.68
N ASN A 439 -37.66 8.24 -35.47
CA ASN A 439 -38.80 7.41 -35.03
C ASN A 439 -40.08 8.24 -34.81
N ALA A 440 -39.94 9.48 -34.29
CA ALA A 440 -41.07 10.38 -34.17
C ALA A 440 -41.64 10.75 -35.55
N SER A 441 -40.75 11.11 -36.47
CA SER A 441 -41.14 11.40 -37.88
C SER A 441 -41.72 10.17 -38.58
N LYS A 442 -41.25 8.97 -38.24
CA LYS A 442 -41.84 7.73 -38.70
C LYS A 442 -43.23 7.49 -38.13
N GLY A 443 -43.44 7.86 -36.84
CA GLY A 443 -44.74 7.82 -36.19
C GLY A 443 -45.75 8.81 -36.81
N GLU A 444 -45.27 10.05 -37.08
CA GLU A 444 -46.10 11.06 -37.77
C GLU A 444 -46.45 10.63 -39.19
N ASN A 445 -45.48 10.10 -39.95
CA ASN A 445 -45.75 9.58 -41.29
C ASN A 445 -46.71 8.36 -41.29
N HIS A 446 -46.66 7.53 -40.23
CA HIS A 446 -47.61 6.43 -40.05
C HIS A 446 -49.03 6.92 -39.74
N GLY A 447 -49.13 7.97 -38.88
CA GLY A 447 -50.39 8.66 -38.57
C GLY A 447 -50.98 9.38 -39.77
N GLU A 448 -50.16 9.98 -40.64
CA GLU A 448 -50.63 10.60 -41.90
C GLU A 448 -51.08 9.56 -42.93
N ILE A 449 -50.48 8.39 -42.94
CA ILE A 449 -50.88 7.26 -43.81
C ILE A 449 -52.24 6.72 -43.33
N GLU A 450 -52.43 6.49 -42.04
CA GLU A 450 -53.72 6.05 -41.51
C GLU A 450 -54.86 7.09 -41.69
N GLN A 451 -54.54 8.42 -41.65
CA GLN A 451 -55.53 9.46 -41.96
C GLN A 451 -55.85 9.57 -43.47
N LYS A 452 -54.98 9.06 -44.35
CA LYS A 452 -55.25 9.08 -45.80
C LYS A 452 -55.88 7.79 -46.30
N GLU A 453 -55.89 6.71 -45.52
CA GLU A 453 -56.57 5.43 -45.85
C GLU A 453 -57.99 5.32 -45.21
N ALA A 454 -58.39 6.31 -44.35
CA ALA A 454 -59.76 6.46 -43.83
C ALA A 454 -60.50 7.60 -44.57
#